data_858f530d0c8f0078b662c922f6ac6ae9
#
_entry.id   858f530d0c8f0078b662c922f6ac6ae9
#
_cell.length_a   1.000
_cell.length_b   1.000
_cell.length_c   1.000
_cell.angle_alpha   90.00
_cell.angle_beta   90.00
_cell.angle_gamma   90.00
#
_symmetry.space_group_name_H-M   'P 1'
#
loop_
_entity.id
_entity.type
_entity.pdbx_description
1 polymer ?
#
loop_
_entity_poly.entity_id
_entity_poly.type
_entity_poly.pdbx_seq_one_letter_code
_entity_poly.pdbx_strand_id
1 'polypeptide(L)'
;MGYVTWSYDTLNQFCKDVFQAFGFSETESSEIKDVLLTADLYGIESHGMQRMVRYHKGIEKGTIHPHAVPEVVFETPVSAVIDGHNGMGQLISIFAMKKAIEKAKQTGVGMVSVRES
;
A
#
# COMPACT_ATOMS: atom_id res chain seq x y z
N MET A 1 -15.19 -0.48 25.94
CA MET A 1 -14.37 -1.52 25.32
C MET A 1 -12.92 -1.32 25.67
N GLY A 2 -12.25 -2.39 26.06
CA GLY A 2 -10.82 -2.33 26.39
C GLY A 2 -9.95 -2.47 25.14
N TYR A 3 -8.81 -1.80 25.15
CA TYR A 3 -7.76 -2.01 24.16
C TYR A 3 -6.78 -3.06 24.68
N VAL A 4 -6.25 -3.89 23.78
CA VAL A 4 -5.12 -4.77 24.06
C VAL A 4 -3.89 -4.15 23.43
N THR A 5 -2.85 -3.98 24.23
CA THR A 5 -1.60 -3.36 23.78
C THR A 5 -0.54 -4.43 23.53
N TRP A 6 0.11 -4.33 22.40
CA TRP A 6 1.22 -5.18 21.99
C TRP A 6 2.46 -4.34 21.72
N SER A 7 3.64 -4.94 21.84
CA SER A 7 4.87 -4.24 21.44
C SER A 7 4.89 -4.00 19.94
N TYR A 8 5.50 -2.90 19.53
CA TYR A 8 5.68 -2.59 18.10
C TYR A 8 6.38 -3.72 17.36
N ASP A 9 7.47 -4.27 17.93
CA ASP A 9 8.23 -5.34 17.29
C ASP A 9 7.40 -6.60 17.05
N THR A 10 6.54 -6.97 18.01
CA THR A 10 5.61 -8.09 17.85
C THR A 10 4.63 -7.85 16.71
N LEU A 11 4.00 -6.68 16.68
CA LEU A 11 3.04 -6.33 15.62
C LEU A 11 3.71 -6.18 14.27
N ASN A 12 4.92 -5.63 14.24
CA ASN A 12 5.71 -5.48 13.02
C ASN A 12 5.98 -6.84 12.35
N GLN A 13 6.43 -7.81 13.12
CA GLN A 13 6.69 -9.16 12.59
C GLN A 13 5.39 -9.88 12.23
N PHE A 14 4.37 -9.78 13.06
CA PHE A 14 3.05 -10.37 12.81
C PHE A 14 2.43 -9.87 11.50
N CYS A 15 2.38 -8.56 11.29
CA CYS A 15 1.86 -7.97 10.05
C CYS A 15 2.62 -8.46 8.82
N LYS A 16 3.94 -8.46 8.90
CA LYS A 16 4.79 -8.93 7.80
C LYS A 16 4.48 -10.39 7.45
N ASP A 17 4.41 -11.25 8.44
CA ASP A 17 4.12 -12.67 8.26
C ASP A 17 2.72 -12.89 7.64
N VAL A 18 1.72 -12.14 8.08
CA VAL A 18 0.37 -12.23 7.56
C VAL A 18 0.30 -11.83 6.09
N PHE A 19 0.93 -10.72 5.70
CA PHE A 19 0.92 -10.30 4.29
C PHE A 19 1.72 -11.23 3.39
N GLN A 20 2.79 -11.83 3.89
CA GLN A 20 3.48 -12.91 3.16
C GLN A 20 2.56 -14.12 2.97
N ALA A 21 1.79 -14.49 3.99
CA ALA A 21 0.79 -15.56 3.88
C ALA A 21 -0.34 -15.22 2.89
N PHE A 22 -0.66 -13.94 2.70
CA PHE A 22 -1.63 -13.50 1.69
C PHE A 22 -1.09 -13.55 0.25
N GLY A 23 0.19 -13.83 0.06
CA GLY A 23 0.80 -13.99 -1.25
C GLY A 23 1.74 -12.86 -1.67
N PHE A 24 1.97 -11.87 -0.82
CA PHE A 24 2.93 -10.78 -1.09
C PHE A 24 4.37 -11.22 -0.80
N SER A 25 5.32 -10.64 -1.53
CA SER A 25 6.74 -10.85 -1.26
C SER A 25 7.15 -10.26 0.09
N GLU A 26 8.36 -10.58 0.56
CA GLU A 26 8.90 -9.99 1.79
C GLU A 26 8.97 -8.46 1.72
N THR A 27 9.46 -7.92 0.61
CA THR A 27 9.55 -6.46 0.39
C THR A 27 8.17 -5.81 0.34
N GLU A 28 7.24 -6.37 -0.42
CA GLU A 28 5.86 -5.89 -0.50
C GLU A 28 5.16 -5.92 0.86
N SER A 29 5.31 -7.02 1.59
CA SER A 29 4.74 -7.17 2.93
C SER A 29 5.30 -6.14 3.91
N SER A 30 6.59 -5.83 3.81
CA SER A 30 7.24 -4.79 4.60
C SER A 30 6.69 -3.41 4.28
N GLU A 31 6.52 -3.07 3.01
CA GLU A 31 5.95 -1.79 2.59
C GLU A 31 4.49 -1.63 3.05
N ILE A 32 3.66 -2.66 2.90
CA ILE A 32 2.26 -2.63 3.34
C ILE A 32 2.18 -2.46 4.86
N LYS A 33 2.92 -3.26 5.63
CA LYS A 33 2.87 -3.18 7.10
C LYS A 33 3.38 -1.84 7.63
N ASP A 34 4.36 -1.23 6.99
CA ASP A 34 4.87 0.08 7.39
C ASP A 34 3.78 1.15 7.30
N VAL A 35 2.98 1.13 6.24
CA VAL A 35 1.84 2.04 6.09
C VAL A 35 0.81 1.84 7.20
N LEU A 36 0.42 0.59 7.46
CA LEU A 36 -0.59 0.27 8.47
C LEU A 36 -0.14 0.59 9.88
N LEU A 37 1.08 0.21 10.25
CA LEU A 37 1.61 0.47 11.59
C LEU A 37 1.89 1.96 11.81
N THR A 38 2.29 2.70 10.78
CA THR A 38 2.43 4.14 10.86
C THR A 38 1.08 4.81 11.19
N ALA A 39 0.00 4.35 10.57
CA ALA A 39 -1.35 4.84 10.88
C ALA A 39 -1.71 4.56 12.35
N ASP A 40 -1.44 3.36 12.84
CA ASP A 40 -1.69 3.01 14.24
C ASP A 40 -0.85 3.85 15.21
N LEU A 41 0.43 4.06 14.92
CA LEU A 41 1.33 4.90 15.74
C LEU A 41 0.87 6.36 15.80
N TYR A 42 0.22 6.84 14.75
CA TYR A 42 -0.35 8.20 14.72
C TYR A 42 -1.75 8.27 15.32
N GLY A 43 -2.27 7.16 15.86
CA GLY A 43 -3.61 7.09 16.43
C GLY A 43 -4.74 7.07 15.39
N ILE A 44 -4.42 6.76 14.13
CA ILE A 44 -5.38 6.65 13.03
C ILE A 44 -5.79 5.18 12.87
N GLU A 45 -6.41 4.62 13.88
CA GLU A 45 -6.75 3.20 13.97
C GLU A 45 -7.63 2.70 12.83
N SER A 46 -8.48 3.57 12.28
CA SER A 46 -9.35 3.24 11.13
C SER A 46 -8.57 2.86 9.87
N HIS A 47 -7.29 3.19 9.78
CA HIS A 47 -6.41 2.91 8.63
C HIS A 47 -5.20 2.04 8.99
N GLY A 48 -5.20 1.49 10.21
CA GLY A 48 -4.14 0.62 10.72
C GLY A 48 -4.43 -0.87 10.53
N MET A 49 -3.90 -1.66 11.44
CA MET A 49 -3.96 -3.13 11.41
C MET A 49 -5.37 -3.72 11.32
N GLN A 50 -6.38 -3.05 11.84
CA GLN A 50 -7.77 -3.52 11.73
C GLN A 50 -8.22 -3.71 10.27
N ARG A 51 -7.55 -3.07 9.31
CA ARG A 51 -7.82 -3.25 7.88
C ARG A 51 -7.40 -4.62 7.32
N MET A 52 -6.56 -5.37 8.02
CA MET A 52 -6.05 -6.65 7.54
C MET A 52 -7.18 -7.63 7.20
N VAL A 53 -8.23 -7.70 8.00
CA VAL A 53 -9.40 -8.56 7.74
C VAL A 53 -10.10 -8.16 6.44
N ARG A 54 -10.23 -6.86 6.19
CA ARG A 54 -10.83 -6.34 4.95
C ARG A 54 -9.99 -6.69 3.72
N TYR A 55 -8.68 -6.57 3.83
CA TYR A 55 -7.78 -6.92 2.72
C TYR A 55 -7.81 -8.41 2.43
N HIS A 56 -7.79 -9.25 3.47
CA HIS A 56 -7.93 -10.69 3.29
C HIS A 56 -9.23 -11.05 2.54
N LYS A 57 -10.35 -10.51 2.97
CA LYS A 57 -11.64 -10.71 2.29
C LYS A 57 -11.64 -10.20 0.86
N GLY A 58 -10.97 -9.10 0.57
CA GLY A 58 -10.81 -8.55 -0.78
C GLY A 58 -10.02 -9.49 -1.68
N ILE A 59 -8.96 -10.09 -1.17
CA ILE A 59 -8.14 -11.07 -1.90
C ILE A 59 -8.96 -12.34 -2.17
N GLU A 60 -9.66 -12.87 -1.17
CA GLU A 60 -10.50 -14.05 -1.32
C GLU A 60 -11.63 -13.86 -2.36
N LYS A 61 -12.22 -12.66 -2.38
CA LYS A 61 -13.29 -12.30 -3.33
C LYS A 61 -12.79 -11.94 -4.72
N GLY A 62 -11.47 -11.80 -4.90
CA GLY A 62 -10.87 -11.40 -6.16
C GLY A 62 -11.02 -9.91 -6.48
N THR A 63 -11.36 -9.06 -5.51
CA THR A 63 -11.40 -7.61 -5.67
C THR A 63 -10.05 -6.94 -5.40
N ILE A 64 -9.14 -7.65 -4.78
CA ILE A 64 -7.74 -7.24 -4.62
C ILE A 64 -6.86 -8.33 -5.23
N HIS A 65 -6.02 -7.95 -6.18
CA HIS A 65 -5.11 -8.86 -6.87
C HIS A 65 -3.69 -8.71 -6.29
N PRO A 66 -3.21 -9.65 -5.44
CA PRO A 66 -1.92 -9.49 -4.76
C PRO A 66 -0.72 -9.47 -5.71
N HIS A 67 -0.85 -10.02 -6.91
CA HIS A 67 0.22 -10.07 -7.91
C HIS A 67 0.07 -9.02 -9.02
N ALA A 68 -0.86 -8.08 -8.88
CA ALA A 68 -1.02 -7.02 -9.85
C ALA A 68 0.21 -6.11 -9.89
N VAL A 69 0.62 -5.74 -11.09
CA VAL A 69 1.74 -4.82 -11.32
C VAL A 69 1.17 -3.51 -11.86
N PRO A 70 1.45 -2.37 -11.22
CA PRO A 70 0.96 -1.08 -11.72
C PRO A 70 1.55 -0.74 -13.06
N GLU A 71 0.74 -0.15 -13.93
CA GLU A 71 1.10 0.21 -15.30
C GLU A 71 0.93 1.70 -15.54
N VAL A 72 1.94 2.34 -16.13
CA VAL A 72 1.83 3.73 -16.59
C VAL A 72 1.11 3.73 -17.92
N VAL A 73 -0.14 4.21 -17.94
CA VAL A 73 -0.99 4.21 -19.14
C VAL A 73 -0.96 5.52 -19.92
N PHE A 74 -0.53 6.60 -19.26
CA PHE A 74 -0.33 7.91 -19.89
C PHE A 74 0.74 8.66 -19.13
N GLU A 75 1.58 9.42 -19.83
CA GLU A 75 2.69 10.13 -19.22
C GLU A 75 3.02 11.43 -19.96
N THR A 76 3.28 12.48 -19.18
CA THR A 76 3.87 13.75 -19.64
C THR A 76 5.14 14.03 -18.82
N PRO A 77 5.93 15.07 -19.14
CA PRO A 77 7.10 15.41 -18.30
C PRO A 77 6.76 15.70 -16.83
N VAL A 78 5.55 16.20 -16.54
CA VAL A 78 5.13 16.63 -15.19
C VAL A 78 4.04 15.76 -14.57
N SER A 79 3.46 14.82 -15.31
CA SER A 79 2.34 14.01 -14.84
C SER A 79 2.38 12.58 -15.37
N ALA A 80 1.60 11.71 -14.73
CA ALA A 80 1.32 10.36 -15.22
C ALA A 80 -0.04 9.88 -14.74
N VAL A 81 -0.61 8.93 -15.46
CA VAL A 81 -1.78 8.14 -15.05
C VAL A 81 -1.36 6.68 -14.92
N ILE A 82 -1.66 6.09 -13.78
CA ILE A 82 -1.31 4.71 -13.47
C ILE A 82 -2.58 3.89 -13.36
N ASP A 83 -2.58 2.71 -13.99
CA ASP A 83 -3.56 1.67 -13.76
C ASP A 83 -3.00 0.70 -12.72
N GLY A 84 -3.69 0.56 -11.60
CA GLY A 84 -3.28 -0.33 -10.51
C GLY A 84 -3.74 -1.77 -10.69
N HIS A 85 -4.57 -2.05 -11.69
CA HIS A 85 -5.08 -3.39 -11.99
C HIS A 85 -5.70 -4.10 -10.77
N ASN A 86 -6.39 -3.34 -9.91
CA ASN A 86 -6.98 -3.81 -8.65
C ASN A 86 -5.95 -4.42 -7.69
N GLY A 87 -4.72 -3.95 -7.72
CA GLY A 87 -3.68 -4.35 -6.79
C GLY A 87 -3.86 -3.76 -5.40
N MET A 88 -2.90 -4.04 -4.52
CA MET A 88 -2.91 -3.51 -3.15
C MET A 88 -2.62 -2.01 -3.15
N GLY A 89 -3.55 -1.21 -2.64
CA GLY A 89 -3.50 0.25 -2.71
C GLY A 89 -2.22 0.87 -2.15
N GLN A 90 -1.67 0.33 -1.06
CA GLN A 90 -0.43 0.81 -0.47
C GLN A 90 0.75 0.70 -1.45
N LEU A 91 0.90 -0.44 -2.11
CA LEU A 91 1.99 -0.67 -3.07
C LEU A 91 1.85 0.22 -4.29
N ILE A 92 0.64 0.35 -4.81
CA ILE A 92 0.35 1.19 -5.98
C ILE A 92 0.58 2.66 -5.66
N SER A 93 0.17 3.11 -4.47
CA SER A 93 0.39 4.50 -4.03
C SER A 93 1.86 4.81 -3.83
N ILE A 94 2.64 3.88 -3.29
CA ILE A 94 4.10 4.02 -3.16
C ILE A 94 4.75 4.14 -4.55
N PHE A 95 4.36 3.30 -5.49
CA PHE A 95 4.84 3.37 -6.87
C PHE A 95 4.50 4.73 -7.52
N ALA A 96 3.25 5.17 -7.37
CA ALA A 96 2.78 6.45 -7.91
C ALA A 96 3.53 7.64 -7.29
N MET A 97 3.76 7.63 -5.98
CA MET A 97 4.49 8.69 -5.30
C MET A 97 5.97 8.75 -5.73
N LYS A 98 6.62 7.60 -5.87
CA LYS A 98 7.99 7.55 -6.39
C LYS A 98 8.08 8.16 -7.79
N LYS A 99 7.10 7.87 -8.65
CA LYS A 99 7.00 8.45 -10.00
C LYS A 99 6.80 9.97 -9.96
N ALA A 100 5.93 10.46 -9.07
CA ALA A 100 5.70 11.90 -8.90
C ALA A 100 6.97 12.62 -8.41
N ILE A 101 7.67 12.03 -7.44
CA ILE A 101 8.94 12.58 -6.91
C ILE A 101 10.01 12.66 -8.00
N GLU A 102 10.14 11.59 -8.81
CA GLU A 102 11.10 11.56 -9.92
C GLU A 102 10.86 12.71 -10.91
N LYS A 103 9.60 12.93 -11.31
CA LYS A 103 9.21 14.03 -12.19
C LYS A 103 9.49 15.39 -11.55
N ALA A 104 9.14 15.56 -10.29
CA ALA A 104 9.37 16.82 -9.56
C ALA A 104 10.85 17.17 -9.45
N LYS A 105 11.72 16.18 -9.28
CA LYS A 105 13.17 16.39 -9.29
C LYS A 105 13.70 16.90 -10.62
N GLN A 106 13.06 16.52 -11.73
CA GLN A 106 13.49 16.91 -13.09
C GLN A 106 12.88 18.23 -13.52
N THR A 107 11.65 18.53 -13.15
CA THR A 107 10.86 19.64 -13.70
C THR A 107 10.36 20.64 -12.67
N GLY A 108 10.51 20.35 -11.36
CA GLY A 108 10.01 21.17 -10.27
C GLY A 108 8.62 20.77 -9.78
N VAL A 109 7.85 19.98 -10.54
CA VAL A 109 6.53 19.49 -10.16
C VAL A 109 6.30 18.09 -10.70
N GLY A 110 5.56 17.28 -9.98
CA GLY A 110 5.13 15.96 -10.41
C GLY A 110 3.73 15.65 -9.88
N MET A 111 2.83 15.24 -10.76
CA MET A 111 1.47 14.85 -10.42
C MET A 111 1.15 13.50 -11.04
N VAL A 112 0.69 12.56 -10.20
CA VAL A 112 0.32 11.21 -10.67
C VAL A 112 -1.07 10.87 -10.16
N SER A 113 -1.94 10.47 -11.06
CA SER A 113 -3.24 9.93 -10.72
C SER A 113 -3.26 8.41 -10.89
N VAL A 114 -4.08 7.76 -10.09
CA VAL A 114 -4.19 6.29 -10.07
C VAL A 114 -5.64 5.90 -10.26
N ARG A 115 -5.88 4.86 -11.05
CA ARG A 115 -7.17 4.19 -11.16
C ARG A 115 -7.01 2.70 -10.82
N GLU A 116 -8.11 2.02 -10.50
CA GLU A 116 -8.13 0.59 -10.21
C GLU A 116 -7.14 0.16 -9.13
N SER A 117 -7.24 0.80 -7.95
CA SER A 117 -6.39 0.47 -6.79
C SER A 117 -7.20 0.14 -5.55
#